data_aab2d68d0c3372a2b118519385ac910a
#
_entry.id   aab2d68d0c3372a2b118519385ac910a
#
_cell.length_a   1.000
_cell.length_b   1.000
_cell.length_c   1.000
_cell.angle_alpha   90.00
_cell.angle_beta   90.00
_cell.angle_gamma   90.00
#
_symmetry.space_group_name_H-M   'P 1'
#
loop_
_entity.id
_entity.type
_entity.pdbx_description
1 polymer ?
#
loop_
_entity_poly.entity_id
_entity_poly.type
_entity_poly.pdbx_seq_one_letter_code
_entity_poly.pdbx_strand_id
1 'polypeptide(L)'
;VDITVAIDKLEKIGIENVKAELRGRGIDDRAIEKLQPILELNGDNRRKLERLREVIGGSETGLKGIGEMETIFGYVERLKLTLPVELDLSLARGLNYYTGAIFEVKANDFAIGSICGGGRYDDLTGIFGLPNTSGVGISFGADRIYDVMTGLELFPDEVNRTTQVLFVNLGTEEEFVSLELLARLRDRGLSAEIYPEAGKMKKQMEYANRRGIPYVVIIGSEEMAQGAATVKD
;
A
#
# COMPACT_ATOMS: atom_id res chain seq x y z
N VAL A 1 -11.69 3.75 26.56
CA VAL A 1 -10.70 4.57 25.82
C VAL A 1 -9.31 4.44 26.44
N ASP A 2 -9.17 4.59 27.76
CA ASP A 2 -7.85 4.57 28.41
C ASP A 2 -7.14 3.21 28.35
N ILE A 3 -7.88 2.11 28.44
CA ILE A 3 -7.34 0.75 28.34
C ILE A 3 -6.85 0.47 26.92
N THR A 4 -7.64 0.79 25.92
CA THR A 4 -7.29 0.55 24.50
C THR A 4 -6.06 1.33 24.06
N VAL A 5 -5.91 2.58 24.52
CA VAL A 5 -4.73 3.41 24.25
C VAL A 5 -3.45 2.84 24.87
N ALA A 6 -3.56 2.22 26.06
CA ALA A 6 -2.41 1.57 26.69
C ALA A 6 -2.04 0.27 25.97
N ILE A 7 -3.04 -0.53 25.55
CA ILE A 7 -2.85 -1.81 24.85
C ILE A 7 -2.23 -1.59 23.46
N ASP A 8 -2.57 -0.53 22.74
CA ASP A 8 -2.00 -0.17 21.43
C ASP A 8 -0.46 -0.03 21.46
N LYS A 9 0.09 0.20 22.64
CA LYS A 9 1.54 0.31 22.83
C LYS A 9 2.21 -1.05 23.15
N LEU A 10 1.45 -2.13 23.26
CA LEU A 10 1.95 -3.42 23.75
C LEU A 10 3.18 -3.90 23.01
N GLU A 11 3.14 -3.88 21.66
CA GLU A 11 4.28 -4.27 20.82
C GLU A 11 5.52 -3.39 21.02
N LYS A 12 5.33 -2.12 21.37
CA LYS A 12 6.42 -1.12 21.47
C LYS A 12 7.09 -1.11 22.83
N ILE A 13 6.30 -1.21 23.91
CA ILE A 13 6.81 -1.01 25.27
C ILE A 13 6.76 -2.28 26.13
N GLY A 14 6.12 -3.34 25.66
CA GLY A 14 5.99 -4.60 26.36
C GLY A 14 4.96 -4.59 27.49
N ILE A 15 4.57 -5.79 27.95
CA ILE A 15 3.43 -6.00 28.85
C ILE A 15 3.58 -5.32 30.21
N GLU A 16 4.79 -5.30 30.79
CA GLU A 16 5.00 -4.72 32.13
C GLU A 16 4.86 -3.19 32.10
N ASN A 17 5.31 -2.54 31.03
CA ASN A 17 5.13 -1.10 30.87
C ASN A 17 3.67 -0.74 30.58
N VAL A 18 2.93 -1.59 29.83
CA VAL A 18 1.48 -1.43 29.64
C VAL A 18 0.75 -1.53 30.98
N LYS A 19 1.06 -2.52 31.82
CA LYS A 19 0.49 -2.63 33.17
C LYS A 19 0.79 -1.40 34.04
N ALA A 20 2.04 -0.89 33.97
CA ALA A 20 2.42 0.33 34.69
C ALA A 20 1.63 1.56 34.20
N GLU A 21 1.43 1.69 32.88
CA GLU A 21 0.62 2.77 32.33
C GLU A 21 -0.86 2.66 32.74
N LEU A 22 -1.43 1.44 32.76
CA LEU A 22 -2.79 1.20 33.23
C LEU A 22 -2.97 1.60 34.70
N ARG A 23 -2.01 1.25 35.57
CA ARG A 23 -2.00 1.73 36.98
C ARG A 23 -1.94 3.25 37.07
N GLY A 24 -1.09 3.88 36.27
CA GLY A 24 -0.98 5.33 36.21
C GLY A 24 -2.26 6.04 35.75
N ARG A 25 -3.14 5.33 35.05
CA ARG A 25 -4.47 5.80 34.63
C ARG A 25 -5.59 5.46 35.63
N GLY A 26 -5.23 4.91 36.79
CA GLY A 26 -6.19 4.58 37.86
C GLY A 26 -6.92 3.25 37.71
N ILE A 27 -6.42 2.36 36.84
CA ILE A 27 -6.96 0.98 36.74
C ILE A 27 -6.37 0.15 37.88
N ASP A 28 -7.23 -0.50 38.66
CA ASP A 28 -6.79 -1.32 39.78
C ASP A 28 -6.12 -2.62 39.34
N ASP A 29 -5.29 -3.19 40.21
CA ASP A 29 -4.54 -4.41 39.90
C ASP A 29 -5.43 -5.62 39.60
N ARG A 30 -6.63 -5.73 40.22
CA ARG A 30 -7.57 -6.83 39.93
C ARG A 30 -8.12 -6.72 38.50
N ALA A 31 -8.37 -5.50 38.02
CA ALA A 31 -8.80 -5.28 36.64
C ALA A 31 -7.64 -5.58 35.66
N ILE A 32 -6.41 -5.21 36.00
CA ILE A 32 -5.20 -5.51 35.20
C ILE A 32 -4.96 -7.04 35.13
N GLU A 33 -5.11 -7.77 36.23
CA GLU A 33 -5.03 -9.23 36.28
C GLU A 33 -6.06 -9.91 35.37
N LYS A 34 -7.29 -9.38 35.31
CA LYS A 34 -8.32 -9.87 34.38
C LYS A 34 -8.00 -9.62 32.92
N LEU A 35 -7.22 -8.56 32.61
CA LEU A 35 -6.77 -8.26 31.25
C LEU A 35 -5.55 -9.11 30.85
N GLN A 36 -4.80 -9.66 31.79
CA GLN A 36 -3.56 -10.38 31.48
C GLN A 36 -3.76 -11.52 30.46
N PRO A 37 -4.81 -12.37 30.50
CA PRO A 37 -5.02 -13.40 29.49
C PRO A 37 -5.23 -12.86 28.08
N ILE A 38 -5.67 -11.60 27.95
CA ILE A 38 -5.84 -10.90 26.68
C ILE A 38 -4.51 -10.33 26.20
N LEU A 39 -3.72 -9.73 27.11
CA LEU A 39 -2.41 -9.16 26.79
C LEU A 39 -1.36 -10.22 26.42
N GLU A 40 -1.51 -11.44 26.91
CA GLU A 40 -0.64 -12.59 26.65
C GLU A 40 -1.20 -13.52 25.55
N LEU A 41 -2.24 -13.11 24.85
CA LEU A 41 -2.95 -13.94 23.89
C LEU A 41 -2.07 -14.27 22.68
N ASN A 42 -1.76 -15.56 22.53
CA ASN A 42 -0.91 -16.08 21.46
C ASN A 42 -1.61 -17.24 20.75
N GLY A 43 -1.11 -17.58 19.57
CA GLY A 43 -1.59 -18.69 18.76
C GLY A 43 -2.33 -18.26 17.51
N ASP A 44 -2.95 -19.20 16.84
CA ASP A 44 -3.76 -18.93 15.67
C ASP A 44 -5.07 -18.21 16.01
N ASN A 45 -5.74 -17.66 14.99
CA ASN A 45 -6.97 -16.87 15.16
C ASN A 45 -8.07 -17.63 15.89
N ARG A 46 -8.19 -18.95 15.65
CA ARG A 46 -9.22 -19.78 16.26
C ARG A 46 -8.99 -19.91 17.75
N ARG A 47 -7.76 -20.22 18.18
CA ARG A 47 -7.38 -20.29 19.60
C ARG A 47 -7.57 -18.95 20.29
N LYS A 48 -7.20 -17.86 19.60
CA LYS A 48 -7.41 -16.50 20.13
C LYS A 48 -8.90 -16.23 20.39
N LEU A 49 -9.79 -16.58 19.46
CA LEU A 49 -11.24 -16.39 19.62
C LEU A 49 -11.84 -17.29 20.72
N GLU A 50 -11.39 -18.56 20.79
CA GLU A 50 -11.81 -19.47 21.88
C GLU A 50 -11.42 -18.92 23.26
N ARG A 51 -10.19 -18.45 23.41
CA ARG A 51 -9.71 -17.86 24.66
C ARG A 51 -10.41 -16.55 25.00
N LEU A 52 -10.68 -15.70 24.02
CA LEU A 52 -11.48 -14.49 24.22
C LEU A 52 -12.87 -14.82 24.75
N ARG A 53 -13.52 -15.86 24.22
CA ARG A 53 -14.84 -16.29 24.66
C ARG A 53 -14.83 -16.71 26.11
N GLU A 54 -13.77 -17.36 26.62
CA GLU A 54 -13.62 -17.69 28.03
C GLU A 54 -13.50 -16.45 28.94
N VAL A 55 -12.74 -15.43 28.47
CA VAL A 55 -12.43 -14.24 29.27
C VAL A 55 -13.58 -13.24 29.30
N ILE A 56 -14.19 -12.96 28.11
CA ILE A 56 -15.20 -11.91 27.95
C ILE A 56 -16.61 -12.47 27.65
N GLY A 57 -16.82 -13.78 27.77
CA GLY A 57 -18.10 -14.44 27.47
C GLY A 57 -19.27 -14.01 28.36
N GLY A 58 -19.02 -13.37 29.51
CA GLY A 58 -20.03 -12.73 30.34
C GLY A 58 -20.53 -11.37 29.79
N SER A 59 -19.94 -10.84 28.73
CA SER A 59 -20.32 -9.58 28.10
C SER A 59 -21.07 -9.83 26.79
N GLU A 60 -22.32 -9.36 26.72
CA GLU A 60 -23.12 -9.46 25.49
C GLU A 60 -22.41 -8.76 24.29
N THR A 61 -21.86 -7.56 24.52
CA THR A 61 -21.06 -6.83 23.53
C THR A 61 -19.82 -7.60 23.14
N GLY A 62 -19.14 -8.24 24.09
CA GLY A 62 -17.97 -9.10 23.85
C GLY A 62 -18.31 -10.28 22.95
N LEU A 63 -19.40 -11.00 23.25
CA LEU A 63 -19.87 -12.13 22.44
C LEU A 63 -20.27 -11.70 21.03
N LYS A 64 -20.93 -10.54 20.90
CA LYS A 64 -21.25 -9.97 19.58
C LYS A 64 -19.98 -9.71 18.77
N GLY A 65 -18.96 -9.08 19.37
CA GLY A 65 -17.69 -8.81 18.70
C GLY A 65 -16.97 -10.10 18.27
N ILE A 66 -16.95 -11.12 19.11
CA ILE A 66 -16.39 -12.44 18.76
C ILE A 66 -17.14 -13.04 17.56
N GLY A 67 -18.47 -13.04 17.56
CA GLY A 67 -19.27 -13.56 16.44
C GLY A 67 -19.05 -12.81 15.14
N GLU A 68 -18.85 -11.49 15.19
CA GLU A 68 -18.48 -10.69 14.02
C GLU A 68 -17.10 -11.10 13.47
N MET A 69 -16.09 -11.30 14.35
CA MET A 69 -14.77 -11.76 13.95
C MET A 69 -14.79 -13.18 13.39
N GLU A 70 -15.54 -14.11 13.99
CA GLU A 70 -15.73 -15.47 13.45
C GLU A 70 -16.33 -15.43 12.03
N THR A 71 -17.30 -14.54 11.80
CA THR A 71 -17.89 -14.35 10.47
C THR A 71 -16.86 -13.84 9.47
N ILE A 72 -16.05 -12.84 9.85
CA ILE A 72 -15.00 -12.28 8.98
C ILE A 72 -13.97 -13.35 8.63
N PHE A 73 -13.46 -14.09 9.61
CA PHE A 73 -12.50 -15.16 9.34
C PHE A 73 -13.10 -16.28 8.49
N GLY A 74 -14.38 -16.59 8.65
CA GLY A 74 -15.08 -17.53 7.78
C GLY A 74 -15.13 -17.07 6.32
N TYR A 75 -15.24 -15.77 6.03
CA TYR A 75 -15.09 -15.21 4.68
C TYR A 75 -13.66 -15.26 4.19
N VAL A 76 -12.68 -14.87 5.03
CA VAL A 76 -11.26 -14.91 4.69
C VAL A 76 -10.82 -16.30 4.25
N GLU A 77 -11.22 -17.34 4.99
CA GLU A 77 -10.93 -18.74 4.65
C GLU A 77 -11.53 -19.16 3.29
N ARG A 78 -12.79 -18.78 3.03
CA ARG A 78 -13.46 -19.10 1.77
C ARG A 78 -12.86 -18.38 0.56
N LEU A 79 -12.38 -17.16 0.74
CA LEU A 79 -11.71 -16.36 -0.28
C LEU A 79 -10.30 -16.88 -0.60
N LYS A 80 -9.75 -17.79 0.19
CA LYS A 80 -8.42 -18.39 0.03
C LYS A 80 -7.33 -17.33 -0.19
N LEU A 81 -7.34 -16.30 0.63
CA LEU A 81 -6.35 -15.24 0.57
C LEU A 81 -4.95 -15.83 0.76
N THR A 82 -4.00 -15.37 -0.05
CA THR A 82 -2.59 -15.79 0.05
C THR A 82 -1.84 -15.04 1.14
N LEU A 83 -2.39 -13.90 1.59
CA LEU A 83 -1.80 -13.09 2.65
C LEU A 83 -2.25 -13.60 4.02
N PRO A 84 -1.34 -13.61 5.02
CA PRO A 84 -1.70 -13.94 6.38
C PRO A 84 -2.66 -12.87 6.96
N VAL A 85 -3.73 -13.32 7.59
CA VAL A 85 -4.67 -12.46 8.31
C VAL A 85 -4.69 -12.89 9.76
N GLU A 86 -4.33 -11.97 10.65
CA GLU A 86 -4.17 -12.24 12.07
C GLU A 86 -5.14 -11.40 12.91
N LEU A 87 -5.72 -12.04 13.96
CA LEU A 87 -6.44 -11.34 15.00
C LEU A 87 -5.43 -10.67 15.94
N ASP A 88 -5.42 -9.36 15.93
CA ASP A 88 -4.58 -8.53 16.78
C ASP A 88 -5.46 -7.71 17.75
N LEU A 89 -5.40 -8.03 19.03
CA LEU A 89 -6.16 -7.33 20.06
C LEU A 89 -5.46 -6.07 20.56
N SER A 90 -4.20 -5.88 20.20
CA SER A 90 -3.47 -4.64 20.48
C SER A 90 -3.83 -3.53 19.49
N LEU A 91 -4.46 -3.87 18.36
CA LEU A 91 -4.89 -2.90 17.37
C LEU A 91 -6.02 -2.02 17.90
N ALA A 92 -5.67 -0.90 18.49
CA ALA A 92 -6.60 0.10 19.01
C ALA A 92 -6.51 1.38 18.19
N ARG A 93 -6.80 1.25 16.89
CA ARG A 93 -6.75 2.39 15.98
C ARG A 93 -8.01 3.20 15.98
N GLY A 94 -7.78 4.44 15.74
CA GLY A 94 -8.74 5.27 15.06
C GLY A 94 -9.43 6.24 15.94
N LEU A 95 -10.03 7.09 15.24
CA LEU A 95 -11.02 8.04 15.65
C LEU A 95 -12.19 7.24 16.26
N ASN A 96 -12.81 7.76 17.28
CA ASN A 96 -13.89 7.12 18.06
C ASN A 96 -15.17 6.81 17.24
N TYR A 97 -15.07 6.67 15.92
CA TYR A 97 -16.20 6.41 15.05
C TYR A 97 -16.33 4.95 14.58
N TYR A 98 -15.29 4.13 14.76
CA TYR A 98 -15.40 2.71 14.44
C TYR A 98 -16.29 2.00 15.45
N THR A 99 -17.26 1.25 14.96
CA THR A 99 -18.27 0.54 15.76
C THR A 99 -18.20 -0.97 15.62
N GLY A 100 -17.31 -1.48 14.77
CA GLY A 100 -17.12 -2.90 14.50
C GLY A 100 -15.65 -3.22 14.27
N ALA A 101 -15.40 -4.23 13.42
CA ALA A 101 -14.06 -4.65 13.09
C ALA A 101 -13.24 -3.51 12.49
N ILE A 102 -12.00 -3.39 12.94
CA ILE A 102 -10.97 -2.54 12.36
C ILE A 102 -9.87 -3.43 11.78
N PHE A 103 -9.17 -2.93 10.77
CA PHE A 103 -8.08 -3.67 10.14
C PHE A 103 -6.93 -2.76 9.77
N GLU A 104 -5.78 -3.35 9.67
CA GLU A 104 -4.53 -2.70 9.33
C GLU A 104 -3.69 -3.61 8.43
N VAL A 105 -2.98 -3.03 7.48
CA VAL A 105 -2.01 -3.74 6.65
C VAL A 105 -0.62 -3.22 6.97
N LYS A 106 0.28 -4.15 7.30
CA LYS A 106 1.69 -3.88 7.59
C LYS A 106 2.56 -4.53 6.50
N ALA A 107 3.68 -3.90 6.16
CA ALA A 107 4.72 -4.53 5.36
C ALA A 107 5.65 -5.29 6.31
N ASN A 108 5.78 -6.62 6.16
CA ASN A 108 6.57 -7.43 7.09
C ASN A 108 8.08 -7.29 6.88
N ASP A 109 8.49 -7.08 5.62
CA ASP A 109 9.90 -7.04 5.22
C ASP A 109 10.47 -5.61 5.13
N PHE A 110 9.72 -4.61 5.58
CA PHE A 110 10.13 -3.22 5.55
C PHE A 110 9.70 -2.49 6.83
N ALA A 111 10.67 -1.85 7.51
CA ALA A 111 10.45 -1.17 8.78
C ALA A 111 9.71 0.17 8.59
N ILE A 112 8.41 0.10 8.34
CA ILE A 112 7.52 1.25 8.21
C ILE A 112 6.25 0.99 9.03
N GLY A 113 5.53 2.04 9.37
CA GLY A 113 4.21 1.88 9.99
C GLY A 113 3.20 1.26 9.02
N SER A 114 1.95 1.11 9.47
CA SER A 114 0.88 0.57 8.64
C SER A 114 0.75 1.32 7.31
N ILE A 115 0.61 0.56 6.24
CA ILE A 115 0.49 1.07 4.86
C ILE A 115 -0.96 1.22 4.42
N CYS A 116 -1.89 0.58 5.15
CA CYS A 116 -3.31 0.69 4.90
C CYS A 116 -4.07 0.44 6.20
N GLY A 117 -5.25 0.99 6.33
CA GLY A 117 -6.10 0.74 7.48
C GLY A 117 -7.53 1.23 7.28
N GLY A 118 -8.45 0.64 8.05
CA GLY A 118 -9.85 0.97 7.96
C GLY A 118 -10.70 0.23 8.99
N GLY A 119 -12.00 0.26 8.81
CA GLY A 119 -12.93 -0.43 9.67
C GLY A 119 -14.38 -0.10 9.37
N ARG A 120 -15.28 -0.77 10.13
CA ARG A 120 -16.73 -0.54 10.05
C ARG A 120 -17.14 0.59 10.98
N TYR A 121 -18.05 1.40 10.51
CA TYR A 121 -18.70 2.47 11.27
C TYR A 121 -20.20 2.50 10.95
N ASP A 122 -21.04 2.63 11.99
CA ASP A 122 -22.49 2.61 11.83
C ASP A 122 -23.09 4.02 11.97
N ASP A 123 -22.44 4.94 12.68
CA ASP A 123 -23.00 6.25 13.05
C ASP A 123 -22.42 7.42 12.25
N LEU A 124 -21.22 7.25 11.66
CA LEU A 124 -20.51 8.32 10.97
C LEU A 124 -21.30 8.88 9.78
N THR A 125 -22.00 8.02 9.04
CA THR A 125 -22.82 8.37 7.89
C THR A 125 -23.97 9.30 8.27
N GLY A 126 -24.49 9.19 9.48
CA GLY A 126 -25.53 10.08 10.02
C GLY A 126 -25.09 11.55 10.11
N ILE A 127 -23.79 11.79 10.39
CA ILE A 127 -23.21 13.13 10.43
C ILE A 127 -23.26 13.80 9.04
N PHE A 128 -23.18 12.99 7.98
CA PHE A 128 -23.24 13.43 6.59
C PHE A 128 -24.66 13.33 5.97
N GLY A 129 -25.72 13.21 6.79
CA GLY A 129 -27.09 13.21 6.34
C GLY A 129 -27.66 11.86 5.92
N LEU A 130 -26.98 10.74 6.23
CA LEU A 130 -27.43 9.37 5.95
C LEU A 130 -27.60 8.58 7.26
N PRO A 131 -28.59 8.92 8.11
CA PRO A 131 -28.80 8.19 9.36
C PRO A 131 -29.21 6.73 9.10
N ASN A 132 -28.89 5.84 10.05
CA ASN A 132 -29.18 4.41 9.99
C ASN A 132 -28.53 3.68 8.81
N THR A 133 -27.44 4.19 8.29
CA THR A 133 -26.67 3.57 7.21
C THR A 133 -25.28 3.21 7.75
N SER A 134 -24.99 1.93 7.86
CA SER A 134 -23.64 1.47 8.19
C SER A 134 -22.69 1.66 7.01
N GLY A 135 -21.41 1.84 7.32
CA GLY A 135 -20.37 1.99 6.32
C GLY A 135 -19.12 1.22 6.69
N VAL A 136 -18.31 0.94 5.69
CA VAL A 136 -16.95 0.47 5.84
C VAL A 136 -16.03 1.35 5.00
N GLY A 137 -14.90 1.72 5.55
CA GLY A 137 -13.92 2.55 4.86
C GLY A 137 -12.52 1.97 4.95
N ILE A 138 -11.73 2.23 3.93
CA ILE A 138 -10.32 1.87 3.87
C ILE A 138 -9.52 3.06 3.37
N SER A 139 -8.37 3.31 3.99
CA SER A 139 -7.42 4.34 3.62
C SER A 139 -6.10 3.71 3.24
N PHE A 140 -5.54 4.11 2.12
CA PHE A 140 -4.23 3.69 1.63
C PHE A 140 -3.20 4.79 1.88
N GLY A 141 -2.09 4.44 2.52
CA GLY A 141 -0.96 5.32 2.70
C GLY A 141 -0.09 5.33 1.44
N ALA A 142 -0.45 6.13 0.43
CA ALA A 142 0.23 6.14 -0.87
C ALA A 142 1.74 6.35 -0.75
N ASP A 143 2.17 7.31 0.07
CA ASP A 143 3.60 7.57 0.30
C ASP A 143 4.32 6.36 0.92
N ARG A 144 3.69 5.72 1.92
CA ARG A 144 4.27 4.55 2.58
C ARG A 144 4.33 3.33 1.66
N ILE A 145 3.30 3.13 0.83
CA ILE A 145 3.31 2.07 -0.19
C ILE A 145 4.43 2.33 -1.19
N TYR A 146 4.60 3.58 -1.62
CA TYR A 146 5.69 3.96 -2.52
C TYR A 146 7.07 3.69 -1.89
N ASP A 147 7.26 4.07 -0.62
CA ASP A 147 8.51 3.82 0.11
C ASP A 147 8.83 2.32 0.23
N VAL A 148 7.81 1.50 0.55
CA VAL A 148 7.96 0.03 0.59
C VAL A 148 8.32 -0.53 -0.77
N MET A 149 7.60 -0.13 -1.83
CA MET A 149 7.87 -0.61 -3.19
C MET A 149 9.25 -0.19 -3.69
N THR A 150 9.69 1.02 -3.34
CA THR A 150 11.03 1.52 -3.68
C THR A 150 12.12 0.78 -2.90
N GLY A 151 11.93 0.64 -1.58
CA GLY A 151 12.94 0.05 -0.70
C GLY A 151 13.13 -1.45 -0.89
N LEU A 152 12.09 -2.16 -1.35
CA LEU A 152 12.12 -3.58 -1.69
C LEU A 152 12.26 -3.86 -3.19
N GLU A 153 12.47 -2.82 -4.02
CA GLU A 153 12.64 -2.93 -5.48
C GLU A 153 11.48 -3.68 -6.16
N LEU A 154 10.24 -3.44 -5.69
CA LEU A 154 9.03 -4.15 -6.16
C LEU A 154 8.38 -3.52 -7.39
N PHE A 155 8.86 -2.39 -7.87
CA PHE A 155 8.34 -1.81 -9.09
C PHE A 155 8.69 -2.68 -10.29
N PRO A 156 7.73 -3.04 -11.15
CA PRO A 156 8.01 -3.73 -12.40
C PRO A 156 8.97 -2.92 -13.26
N ASP A 157 9.88 -3.61 -13.97
CA ASP A 157 10.85 -2.95 -14.86
C ASP A 157 10.17 -2.07 -15.91
N GLU A 158 8.97 -2.43 -16.34
CA GLU A 158 8.17 -1.70 -17.31
C GLU A 158 7.79 -0.29 -16.82
N VAL A 159 7.61 -0.08 -15.53
CA VAL A 159 7.30 1.23 -14.96
C VAL A 159 8.46 2.20 -15.10
N ASN A 160 9.68 1.68 -15.09
CA ASN A 160 10.91 2.48 -15.26
C ASN A 160 11.23 2.76 -16.74
N ARG A 161 10.60 2.06 -17.68
CA ARG A 161 10.80 2.22 -19.13
C ARG A 161 9.67 3.05 -19.74
N THR A 162 9.71 4.36 -19.54
CA THR A 162 8.69 5.25 -20.08
C THR A 162 8.83 5.44 -21.59
N THR A 163 10.05 5.37 -22.15
CA THR A 163 10.34 5.54 -23.56
C THR A 163 11.16 4.35 -24.07
N GLN A 164 10.71 3.73 -25.17
CA GLN A 164 11.39 2.59 -25.80
C GLN A 164 12.29 3.04 -26.96
N VAL A 165 11.90 4.13 -27.64
CA VAL A 165 12.58 4.61 -28.84
C VAL A 165 12.79 6.12 -28.73
N LEU A 166 14.03 6.57 -28.84
CA LEU A 166 14.39 7.98 -28.98
C LEU A 166 14.78 8.28 -30.43
N PHE A 167 14.12 9.23 -31.08
CA PHE A 167 14.58 9.81 -32.32
C PHE A 167 15.55 10.95 -32.03
N VAL A 168 16.69 10.90 -32.65
CA VAL A 168 17.68 12.00 -32.62
C VAL A 168 17.16 13.16 -33.45
N ASN A 169 17.27 14.39 -32.93
CA ASN A 169 16.92 15.60 -33.65
C ASN A 169 18.20 16.24 -34.19
N LEU A 170 18.38 16.21 -35.51
CA LEU A 170 19.55 16.78 -36.21
C LEU A 170 19.23 18.10 -36.86
N GLY A 171 17.97 18.42 -37.11
CA GLY A 171 17.52 19.64 -37.77
C GLY A 171 16.06 19.56 -38.20
N THR A 172 15.53 20.63 -38.74
CA THR A 172 14.09 20.75 -39.04
C THR A 172 13.60 19.73 -40.06
N GLU A 173 14.37 19.46 -41.09
CA GLU A 173 13.98 18.50 -42.15
C GLU A 173 13.96 17.08 -41.61
N GLU A 174 14.98 16.70 -40.84
CA GLU A 174 15.09 15.40 -40.16
C GLU A 174 14.02 15.23 -39.11
N GLU A 175 13.63 16.32 -38.42
CA GLU A 175 12.58 16.34 -37.42
C GLU A 175 11.21 15.98 -38.01
N PHE A 176 10.86 16.53 -39.19
CA PHE A 176 9.59 16.18 -39.85
C PHE A 176 9.49 14.70 -40.18
N VAL A 177 10.55 14.12 -40.76
CA VAL A 177 10.57 12.68 -41.08
C VAL A 177 10.51 11.83 -39.81
N SER A 178 11.25 12.26 -38.79
CA SER A 178 11.25 11.59 -37.50
C SER A 178 9.87 11.61 -36.83
N LEU A 179 9.14 12.73 -36.89
CA LEU A 179 7.79 12.87 -36.34
C LEU A 179 6.78 11.96 -37.03
N GLU A 180 6.86 11.79 -38.36
CA GLU A 180 5.99 10.86 -39.08
C GLU A 180 6.22 9.40 -38.64
N LEU A 181 7.48 8.99 -38.53
CA LEU A 181 7.83 7.64 -38.10
C LEU A 181 7.49 7.43 -36.64
N LEU A 182 7.71 8.43 -35.80
CA LEU A 182 7.33 8.41 -34.37
C LEU A 182 5.81 8.19 -34.19
N ALA A 183 4.98 8.90 -34.95
CA ALA A 183 3.53 8.72 -34.91
C ALA A 183 3.15 7.27 -35.28
N ARG A 184 3.74 6.74 -36.36
CA ARG A 184 3.52 5.34 -36.77
C ARG A 184 3.96 4.30 -35.75
N LEU A 185 5.02 4.56 -34.96
CA LEU A 185 5.44 3.68 -33.87
C LEU A 185 4.43 3.73 -32.71
N ARG A 186 3.98 4.91 -32.36
CA ARG A 186 2.98 5.13 -31.32
C ARG A 186 1.65 4.45 -31.66
N ASP A 187 1.20 4.53 -32.90
CA ASP A 187 0.00 3.83 -33.39
C ASP A 187 0.10 2.31 -33.25
N ARG A 188 1.31 1.77 -33.20
CA ARG A 188 1.60 0.35 -32.97
C ARG A 188 1.85 0.00 -31.49
N GLY A 189 1.65 0.95 -30.59
CA GLY A 189 1.79 0.74 -29.15
C GLY A 189 3.22 0.86 -28.63
N LEU A 190 4.18 1.32 -29.44
CA LEU A 190 5.55 1.57 -28.99
C LEU A 190 5.68 2.97 -28.40
N SER A 191 6.26 3.07 -27.19
CA SER A 191 6.55 4.35 -26.55
C SER A 191 7.78 4.98 -27.20
N ALA A 192 7.58 6.08 -27.93
CA ALA A 192 8.63 6.76 -28.64
C ALA A 192 8.60 8.27 -28.38
N GLU A 193 9.77 8.90 -28.36
CA GLU A 193 9.93 10.35 -28.26
C GLU A 193 11.00 10.84 -29.23
N ILE A 194 10.96 12.12 -29.56
CA ILE A 194 12.03 12.82 -30.29
C ILE A 194 12.74 13.76 -29.32
N TYR A 195 14.07 13.88 -29.45
CA TYR A 195 14.80 14.82 -28.63
C TYR A 195 14.34 16.27 -28.96
N PRO A 196 14.01 17.08 -27.92
CA PRO A 196 13.22 18.31 -28.10
C PRO A 196 13.94 19.41 -28.90
N GLU A 197 15.26 19.38 -29.00
CA GLU A 197 16.06 20.42 -29.67
C GLU A 197 17.06 19.80 -30.62
N ALA A 198 17.22 20.40 -31.80
CA ALA A 198 18.32 20.04 -32.69
C ALA A 198 19.68 20.29 -32.00
N GLY A 199 20.55 19.31 -32.02
CA GLY A 199 21.80 19.43 -31.27
C GLY A 199 22.82 18.34 -31.53
N LYS A 200 23.93 18.43 -30.80
CA LYS A 200 25.03 17.48 -30.93
C LYS A 200 24.58 16.06 -30.57
N MET A 201 24.86 15.09 -31.43
CA MET A 201 24.59 13.67 -31.24
C MET A 201 25.00 13.17 -29.85
N LYS A 202 26.19 13.53 -29.37
CA LYS A 202 26.71 13.10 -28.07
C LYS A 202 25.75 13.42 -26.92
N LYS A 203 25.19 14.64 -26.86
CA LYS A 203 24.25 15.06 -25.82
C LYS A 203 22.98 14.22 -25.84
N GLN A 204 22.50 13.90 -27.03
CA GLN A 204 21.27 13.11 -27.19
C GLN A 204 21.48 11.64 -26.85
N MET A 205 22.64 11.06 -27.16
CA MET A 205 23.02 9.71 -26.72
C MET A 205 23.21 9.62 -25.20
N GLU A 206 23.82 10.64 -24.59
CA GLU A 206 23.93 10.71 -23.12
C GLU A 206 22.54 10.78 -22.43
N TYR A 207 21.61 11.49 -23.08
CA TYR A 207 20.21 11.52 -22.60
C TYR A 207 19.56 10.12 -22.68
N ALA A 208 19.68 9.44 -23.82
CA ALA A 208 19.16 8.09 -24.00
C ALA A 208 19.72 7.13 -22.95
N ASN A 209 21.03 7.12 -22.76
CA ASN A 209 21.70 6.27 -21.77
C ASN A 209 21.24 6.57 -20.34
N ARG A 210 21.16 7.84 -19.95
CA ARG A 210 20.71 8.24 -18.61
C ARG A 210 19.26 7.83 -18.32
N ARG A 211 18.42 7.84 -19.38
CA ARG A 211 17.00 7.46 -19.28
C ARG A 211 16.76 5.96 -19.48
N GLY A 212 17.82 5.21 -19.80
CA GLY A 212 17.72 3.77 -20.07
C GLY A 212 16.87 3.45 -21.31
N ILE A 213 16.87 4.35 -22.32
CA ILE A 213 16.10 4.16 -23.56
C ILE A 213 16.82 3.11 -24.40
N PRO A 214 16.19 1.97 -24.70
CA PRO A 214 16.88 0.83 -25.33
C PRO A 214 17.23 1.07 -26.81
N TYR A 215 16.44 1.88 -27.53
CA TYR A 215 16.65 2.09 -28.95
C TYR A 215 16.76 3.56 -29.30
N VAL A 216 17.77 3.90 -30.09
CA VAL A 216 17.96 5.25 -30.63
C VAL A 216 17.89 5.20 -32.16
N VAL A 217 16.99 5.99 -32.73
CA VAL A 217 16.80 6.13 -34.18
C VAL A 217 17.46 7.40 -34.66
N ILE A 218 18.31 7.25 -35.66
CA ILE A 218 19.04 8.34 -36.29
C ILE A 218 18.57 8.44 -37.76
N ILE A 219 18.12 9.62 -38.12
CA ILE A 219 17.74 9.95 -39.50
C ILE A 219 18.47 11.23 -39.85
N GLY A 220 19.54 11.10 -40.58
CA GLY A 220 20.27 12.22 -41.16
C GLY A 220 19.97 12.37 -42.65
N SER A 221 20.64 13.30 -43.29
CA SER A 221 20.48 13.55 -44.72
C SER A 221 20.81 12.33 -45.60
N GLU A 222 21.75 11.48 -45.19
CA GLU A 222 22.06 10.22 -45.87
C GLU A 222 20.93 9.22 -45.77
N GLU A 223 20.40 9.01 -44.56
CA GLU A 223 19.27 8.09 -44.31
C GLU A 223 18.02 8.58 -45.05
N MET A 224 17.75 9.88 -45.05
CA MET A 224 16.63 10.45 -45.83
C MET A 224 16.76 10.20 -47.31
N ALA A 225 17.95 10.39 -47.89
CA ALA A 225 18.20 10.14 -49.32
C ALA A 225 18.02 8.67 -49.72
N GLN A 226 18.23 7.74 -48.76
CA GLN A 226 18.09 6.30 -48.98
C GLN A 226 16.70 5.78 -48.56
N GLY A 227 15.84 6.63 -47.98
CA GLY A 227 14.56 6.16 -47.37
C GLY A 227 14.74 5.16 -46.24
N ALA A 228 15.81 5.32 -45.47
CA ALA A 228 16.22 4.42 -44.41
C ALA A 228 16.32 5.13 -43.04
N ALA A 229 16.55 4.41 -41.99
CA ALA A 229 16.88 4.90 -40.66
C ALA A 229 17.95 4.01 -40.02
N THR A 230 18.89 4.61 -39.31
CA THR A 230 19.88 3.89 -38.50
C THR A 230 19.32 3.68 -37.11
N VAL A 231 19.26 2.43 -36.63
CA VAL A 231 18.81 2.09 -35.27
C VAL A 231 20.02 1.60 -34.49
N LYS A 232 20.20 2.16 -33.29
CA LYS A 232 21.19 1.71 -32.31
C LYS A 232 20.48 1.20 -31.06
N ASP A 233 20.98 0.15 -30.52
CA ASP A 233 20.69 -0.49 -29.22
C ASP A 233 21.77 -0.20 -28.19
#